data_b6dcfa75af0f041644c785e4c381367e
#
_entry.id   b6dcfa75af0f041644c785e4c381367e
#
_cell.length_a   1.000
_cell.length_b   1.000
_cell.length_c   1.000
_cell.angle_alpha   90.00
_cell.angle_beta   90.00
_cell.angle_gamma   90.00
#
_symmetry.space_group_name_H-M   'P 1'
#
loop_
_entity.id
_entity.type
_entity.pdbx_description
1 polymer ?
#
loop_
_entity_poly.entity_id
_entity_poly.type
_entity_poly.pdbx_seq_one_letter_code
_entity_poly.pdbx_strand_id
1 'polypeptide(L)'
;MKRGVIIALCIVFTMNLLGQPFPYQNPGLSSEERAKDLISRLTLSEKATLMCDVSEAIPRLGIKKFNWWSEALHGLANNDNVTVFPQPVGMAASFDDELVYRIFNAVSDETRARYNEEIQKGGENKRFLSLSVWTPNINIFRDPRWGRGQETYGEDPYLTSRMGVSVVKGLQGPADAKYRKLLACAKHYAVHSGPEWSRHSLNVTNVDPLDMYETYLPAFKALVQEADVRQVMCAYQRLEDQPCCSNTRLLQRILRDEWGYKYIVVSDCDAIADFYRGHKFSSDATHAVAQSIPAGTDLECAWNNYNYLKSPDAVSMDFIREEDMNKSLLRVLVGRFDLGEMDNDDI
;
A
#
# COMPACT_ATOMS: atom_id res chain seq x y z
N MET A 1 -45.60 21.98 40.66
CA MET A 1 -45.17 22.16 39.25
C MET A 1 -43.69 22.53 39.05
N LYS A 2 -42.88 22.82 40.07
CA LYS A 2 -41.47 23.24 39.90
C LYS A 2 -40.44 22.08 39.89
N ARG A 3 -40.77 20.87 40.38
CA ARG A 3 -39.83 19.72 40.43
C ARG A 3 -39.75 18.92 39.11
N GLY A 4 -40.77 18.93 38.27
CA GLY A 4 -40.79 18.20 36.98
C GLY A 4 -39.96 18.87 35.89
N VAL A 5 -39.82 20.19 35.90
CA VAL A 5 -39.05 20.96 34.91
C VAL A 5 -37.55 20.78 35.09
N ILE A 6 -37.03 20.57 36.31
CA ILE A 6 -35.60 20.38 36.58
C ILE A 6 -35.16 19.01 36.11
N ILE A 7 -35.98 17.97 36.26
CA ILE A 7 -35.63 16.59 35.80
C ILE A 7 -35.62 16.53 34.26
N ALA A 8 -36.54 17.19 33.59
CA ALA A 8 -36.55 17.25 32.12
C ALA A 8 -35.34 18.00 31.54
N LEU A 9 -34.88 19.08 32.21
CA LEU A 9 -33.70 19.82 31.81
C LEU A 9 -32.40 19.01 32.02
N CYS A 10 -32.30 18.23 33.09
CA CYS A 10 -31.16 17.35 33.33
C CYS A 10 -31.09 16.19 32.33
N ILE A 11 -32.21 15.64 31.87
CA ILE A 11 -32.24 14.56 30.88
C ILE A 11 -31.83 15.10 29.49
N VAL A 12 -32.25 16.27 29.11
CA VAL A 12 -31.85 16.92 27.86
C VAL A 12 -30.35 17.27 27.87
N PHE A 13 -29.84 17.70 29.03
CA PHE A 13 -28.40 18.00 29.17
C PHE A 13 -27.50 16.72 29.20
N THR A 14 -28.00 15.60 29.71
CA THR A 14 -27.31 14.33 29.70
C THR A 14 -27.34 13.62 28.34
N MET A 15 -28.37 13.83 27.53
CA MET A 15 -28.39 13.28 26.14
C MET A 15 -27.44 14.02 25.20
N ASN A 16 -27.05 15.27 25.49
CA ASN A 16 -26.01 15.97 24.72
C ASN A 16 -24.56 15.65 25.14
N LEU A 17 -24.37 14.80 26.16
CA LEU A 17 -23.08 14.32 26.63
C LEU A 17 -22.68 12.94 26.06
N LEU A 18 -23.54 12.29 25.28
CA LEU A 18 -23.12 11.23 24.35
C LEU A 18 -22.42 11.95 23.20
N GLY A 19 -21.07 11.97 23.26
CA GLY A 19 -20.24 12.75 22.37
C GLY A 19 -20.63 12.58 20.90
N GLN A 20 -20.70 13.67 20.17
CA GLN A 20 -20.85 13.59 18.71
C GLN A 20 -19.73 12.70 18.17
N PRO A 21 -20.02 11.79 17.22
CA PRO A 21 -18.99 10.97 16.62
C PRO A 21 -17.87 11.86 16.05
N PHE A 22 -16.64 11.43 16.22
CA PHE A 22 -15.49 12.17 15.69
C PHE A 22 -15.61 12.33 14.16
N PRO A 23 -15.07 13.42 13.57
CA PRO A 23 -15.11 13.61 12.12
C PRO A 23 -14.61 12.41 11.31
N TYR A 24 -13.55 11.71 11.77
CA TYR A 24 -13.06 10.53 11.06
C TYR A 24 -14.08 9.37 11.00
N GLN A 25 -15.07 9.33 11.88
CA GLN A 25 -16.13 8.31 11.92
C GLN A 25 -17.32 8.66 11.00
N ASN A 26 -17.32 9.85 10.39
CA ASN A 26 -18.40 10.29 9.51
C ASN A 26 -18.14 9.86 8.06
N PRO A 27 -18.87 8.86 7.51
CA PRO A 27 -18.66 8.37 6.14
C PRO A 27 -19.16 9.37 5.06
N GLY A 28 -19.73 10.51 5.45
CA GLY A 28 -20.09 11.61 4.56
C GLY A 28 -18.95 12.59 4.27
N LEU A 29 -17.86 12.52 5.04
CA LEU A 29 -16.63 13.30 4.79
C LEU A 29 -15.72 12.56 3.82
N SER A 30 -14.85 13.30 3.15
CA SER A 30 -13.82 12.71 2.28
C SER A 30 -12.81 11.90 3.09
N SER A 31 -12.20 10.87 2.47
CA SER A 31 -11.15 10.06 3.08
C SER A 31 -10.00 10.92 3.61
N GLU A 32 -9.67 12.02 2.92
CA GLU A 32 -8.59 12.93 3.35
C GLU A 32 -8.96 13.73 4.60
N GLU A 33 -10.18 14.26 4.70
CA GLU A 33 -10.67 14.98 5.89
C GLU A 33 -10.71 14.05 7.10
N ARG A 34 -11.20 12.84 6.90
CA ARG A 34 -11.25 11.79 7.93
C ARG A 34 -9.86 11.40 8.40
N ALA A 35 -8.92 11.19 7.49
CA ALA A 35 -7.54 10.84 7.81
C ALA A 35 -6.83 11.96 8.57
N LYS A 36 -7.01 13.24 8.19
CA LYS A 36 -6.45 14.39 8.91
C LYS A 36 -6.97 14.48 10.35
N ASP A 37 -8.27 14.30 10.56
CA ASP A 37 -8.86 14.31 11.91
C ASP A 37 -8.30 13.15 12.74
N LEU A 38 -8.24 11.93 12.19
CA LEU A 38 -7.69 10.77 12.91
C LEU A 38 -6.22 10.98 13.29
N ILE A 39 -5.38 11.47 12.38
CA ILE A 39 -3.96 11.75 12.64
C ILE A 39 -3.78 12.70 13.83
N SER A 40 -4.64 13.72 13.95
CA SER A 40 -4.56 14.69 15.05
C SER A 40 -4.83 14.09 16.43
N ARG A 41 -5.40 12.87 16.49
CA ARG A 41 -5.77 12.16 17.72
C ARG A 41 -4.77 11.08 18.11
N LEU A 42 -3.84 10.72 17.22
CA LEU A 42 -2.87 9.65 17.40
C LEU A 42 -1.63 10.13 18.14
N THR A 43 -1.12 9.32 19.05
CA THR A 43 0.22 9.48 19.61
C THR A 43 1.30 9.06 18.59
N LEU A 44 2.54 9.49 18.77
CA LEU A 44 3.65 9.09 17.88
C LEU A 44 3.80 7.58 17.76
N SER A 45 3.66 6.85 18.86
CA SER A 45 3.76 5.39 18.85
C SER A 45 2.61 4.74 18.07
N GLU A 46 1.38 5.25 18.21
CA GLU A 46 0.23 4.77 17.43
C GLU A 46 0.39 5.08 15.93
N LYS A 47 0.92 6.26 15.58
CA LYS A 47 1.26 6.60 14.19
C LYS A 47 2.25 5.59 13.60
N ALA A 48 3.30 5.27 14.35
CA ALA A 48 4.31 4.30 13.92
C ALA A 48 3.71 2.91 13.65
N THR A 49 2.80 2.41 14.50
CA THR A 49 2.17 1.09 14.31
C THR A 49 1.27 1.06 13.07
N LEU A 50 0.59 2.16 12.75
CA LEU A 50 -0.28 2.25 11.57
C LEU A 50 0.51 2.35 10.24
N MET A 51 1.82 2.61 10.31
CA MET A 51 2.72 2.64 9.16
C MET A 51 3.42 1.29 8.91
N CYS A 52 3.01 0.22 9.60
CA CYS A 52 3.48 -1.15 9.42
C CYS A 52 2.44 -1.98 8.66
N ASP A 53 2.87 -2.98 7.87
CA ASP A 53 1.93 -3.82 7.09
C ASP A 53 1.01 -4.68 7.98
N VAL A 54 1.40 -4.94 9.23
CA VAL A 54 0.51 -5.38 10.29
C VAL A 54 0.25 -4.17 11.20
N SER A 55 -0.77 -3.40 10.85
CA SER A 55 -1.20 -2.24 11.64
C SER A 55 -1.97 -2.69 12.86
N GLU A 56 -1.47 -2.44 14.07
CA GLU A 56 -2.12 -2.86 15.32
C GLU A 56 -3.41 -2.06 15.58
N ALA A 57 -4.31 -2.66 16.34
CA ALA A 57 -5.56 -2.01 16.75
C ALA A 57 -5.29 -0.82 17.68
N ILE A 58 -6.15 0.21 17.61
CA ILE A 58 -6.17 1.34 18.57
C ILE A 58 -7.56 1.41 19.19
N PRO A 59 -7.82 0.59 20.25
CA PRO A 59 -9.17 0.41 20.80
C PRO A 59 -9.82 1.72 21.30
N ARG A 60 -9.03 2.65 21.85
CA ARG A 60 -9.54 3.95 22.34
C ARG A 60 -10.14 4.82 21.23
N LEU A 61 -9.79 4.55 19.98
CA LEU A 61 -10.32 5.21 18.79
C LEU A 61 -11.20 4.28 17.94
N GLY A 62 -11.47 3.06 18.38
CA GLY A 62 -12.25 2.09 17.62
C GLY A 62 -11.57 1.60 16.34
N ILE A 63 -10.27 1.78 16.21
CA ILE A 63 -9.52 1.34 15.02
C ILE A 63 -9.19 -0.13 15.17
N LYS A 64 -9.65 -0.94 14.21
CA LYS A 64 -9.37 -2.38 14.15
C LYS A 64 -7.96 -2.63 13.62
N LYS A 65 -7.40 -3.78 13.98
CA LYS A 65 -6.16 -4.30 13.38
C LYS A 65 -6.34 -4.46 11.88
N PHE A 66 -5.30 -4.14 11.09
CA PHE A 66 -5.34 -4.28 9.65
C PHE A 66 -4.03 -4.88 9.13
N ASN A 67 -4.13 -5.93 8.35
CA ASN A 67 -3.01 -6.52 7.62
C ASN A 67 -3.08 -6.08 6.16
N TRP A 68 -1.98 -5.51 5.64
CA TRP A 68 -1.91 -4.98 4.29
C TRP A 68 -1.57 -6.03 3.23
N TRP A 69 -1.09 -7.21 3.65
CA TRP A 69 -0.51 -8.17 2.73
C TRP A 69 -1.51 -9.21 2.23
N SER A 70 -1.92 -9.07 0.99
CA SER A 70 -2.45 -10.15 0.16
C SER A 70 -1.75 -10.17 -1.20
N GLU A 71 -1.82 -11.31 -1.87
CA GLU A 71 -1.30 -11.52 -3.21
C GLU A 71 -2.41 -12.05 -4.12
N ALA A 72 -2.44 -11.54 -5.35
CA ALA A 72 -3.48 -11.93 -6.32
C ALA A 72 -2.94 -11.97 -7.76
N LEU A 73 -1.72 -12.46 -7.97
CA LEU A 73 -1.08 -12.48 -9.29
C LEU A 73 -1.85 -13.28 -10.35
N HIS A 74 -2.56 -14.33 -9.93
CA HIS A 74 -3.39 -15.16 -10.81
C HIS A 74 -4.59 -15.81 -10.06
N GLY A 75 -5.21 -15.06 -9.19
CA GLY A 75 -6.23 -15.44 -8.22
C GLY A 75 -5.75 -15.14 -6.81
N LEU A 76 -6.66 -15.07 -5.84
CA LEU A 76 -6.31 -14.80 -4.44
C LEU A 76 -5.42 -15.91 -3.88
N ALA A 77 -4.22 -15.59 -3.49
CA ALA A 77 -3.22 -16.55 -3.02
C ALA A 77 -3.55 -17.09 -1.63
N ASN A 78 -3.16 -18.34 -1.37
CA ASN A 78 -3.25 -19.00 -0.07
C ASN A 78 -4.67 -19.02 0.55
N ASN A 79 -5.70 -19.11 -0.29
CA ASN A 79 -7.08 -19.21 0.12
C ASN A 79 -7.75 -20.39 -0.58
N ASP A 80 -8.66 -21.06 0.13
CA ASP A 80 -9.48 -22.14 -0.41
C ASP A 80 -10.72 -21.59 -1.12
N ASN A 81 -11.26 -22.37 -2.06
CA ASN A 81 -12.49 -22.07 -2.79
C ASN A 81 -12.47 -20.75 -3.57
N VAL A 82 -11.33 -20.44 -4.18
CA VAL A 82 -11.13 -19.31 -5.09
C VAL A 82 -10.64 -19.79 -6.45
N THR A 83 -10.90 -19.02 -7.49
CA THR A 83 -10.48 -19.36 -8.84
C THR A 83 -8.98 -19.15 -9.01
N VAL A 84 -8.28 -20.13 -9.59
CA VAL A 84 -6.88 -20.04 -9.99
C VAL A 84 -6.82 -19.88 -11.50
N PHE A 85 -6.22 -18.79 -11.93
CA PHE A 85 -6.00 -18.46 -13.35
C PHE A 85 -4.57 -18.83 -13.79
N PRO A 86 -4.26 -18.79 -15.08
CA PRO A 86 -2.88 -18.93 -15.55
C PRO A 86 -1.93 -17.90 -14.93
N GLN A 87 -0.64 -18.23 -14.86
CA GLN A 87 0.37 -17.28 -14.44
C GLN A 87 0.37 -16.01 -15.33
N PRO A 88 0.77 -14.83 -14.81
CA PRO A 88 0.75 -13.58 -15.55
C PRO A 88 1.42 -13.63 -16.93
N VAL A 89 2.57 -14.31 -17.05
CA VAL A 89 3.26 -14.49 -18.34
C VAL A 89 2.39 -15.26 -19.36
N GLY A 90 1.61 -16.25 -18.89
CA GLY A 90 0.66 -16.98 -19.72
C GLY A 90 -0.55 -16.15 -20.11
N MET A 91 -1.07 -15.31 -19.20
CA MET A 91 -2.15 -14.38 -19.52
C MET A 91 -1.69 -13.32 -20.53
N ALA A 92 -0.46 -12.80 -20.41
CA ALA A 92 0.11 -11.83 -21.34
C ALA A 92 0.24 -12.39 -22.76
N ALA A 93 0.53 -13.69 -22.90
CA ALA A 93 0.63 -14.37 -24.20
C ALA A 93 -0.71 -14.41 -24.99
N SER A 94 -1.83 -14.08 -24.35
CA SER A 94 -3.12 -13.92 -25.05
C SER A 94 -3.19 -12.63 -25.87
N PHE A 95 -2.41 -11.60 -25.53
CA PHE A 95 -2.50 -10.24 -26.07
C PHE A 95 -3.90 -9.62 -25.94
N ASP A 96 -4.71 -10.08 -24.97
CA ASP A 96 -6.10 -9.68 -24.73
C ASP A 96 -6.20 -8.98 -23.35
N ASP A 97 -6.05 -7.69 -23.35
CA ASP A 97 -6.10 -6.87 -22.14
C ASP A 97 -7.53 -6.72 -21.58
N GLU A 98 -8.57 -6.87 -22.42
CA GLU A 98 -9.97 -6.92 -21.98
C GLU A 98 -10.26 -8.22 -21.22
N LEU A 99 -9.76 -9.34 -21.71
CA LEU A 99 -9.84 -10.62 -20.98
C LEU A 99 -9.16 -10.52 -19.61
N VAL A 100 -7.95 -9.92 -19.56
CA VAL A 100 -7.21 -9.69 -18.31
C VAL A 100 -8.00 -8.81 -17.35
N TYR A 101 -8.63 -7.74 -17.82
CA TYR A 101 -9.53 -6.92 -17.00
C TYR A 101 -10.67 -7.78 -16.39
N ARG A 102 -11.35 -8.60 -17.19
CA ARG A 102 -12.45 -9.46 -16.70
C ARG A 102 -11.97 -10.47 -15.67
N ILE A 103 -10.79 -11.07 -15.87
CA ILE A 103 -10.17 -11.98 -14.91
C ILE A 103 -9.96 -11.26 -13.56
N PHE A 104 -9.31 -10.11 -13.56
CA PHE A 104 -9.00 -9.41 -12.31
C PHE A 104 -10.23 -8.73 -11.68
N ASN A 105 -11.27 -8.43 -12.45
CA ASN A 105 -12.55 -8.05 -11.88
C ASN A 105 -13.18 -9.23 -11.09
N ALA A 106 -13.14 -10.46 -11.62
CA ALA A 106 -13.60 -11.64 -10.91
C ALA A 106 -12.74 -11.92 -9.66
N VAL A 107 -11.42 -11.83 -9.78
CA VAL A 107 -10.48 -11.97 -8.63
C VAL A 107 -10.82 -10.96 -7.53
N SER A 108 -11.14 -9.71 -7.87
CA SER A 108 -11.50 -8.70 -6.87
C SER A 108 -12.82 -9.00 -6.18
N ASP A 109 -13.80 -9.53 -6.90
CA ASP A 109 -15.09 -9.94 -6.33
C ASP A 109 -14.91 -11.13 -5.37
N GLU A 110 -14.15 -12.15 -5.77
CA GLU A 110 -13.83 -13.30 -4.91
C GLU A 110 -13.06 -12.88 -3.66
N THR A 111 -12.07 -12.01 -3.81
CA THR A 111 -11.26 -11.49 -2.67
C THR A 111 -12.14 -10.73 -1.68
N ARG A 112 -13.01 -9.83 -2.16
CA ARG A 112 -13.92 -9.07 -1.31
C ARG A 112 -14.94 -9.99 -0.63
N ALA A 113 -15.49 -10.97 -1.35
CA ALA A 113 -16.44 -11.95 -0.80
C ALA A 113 -15.80 -12.79 0.32
N ARG A 114 -14.57 -13.28 0.10
CA ARG A 114 -13.83 -14.05 1.12
C ARG A 114 -13.50 -13.22 2.34
N TYR A 115 -13.06 -11.97 2.13
CA TYR A 115 -12.81 -11.03 3.22
C TYR A 115 -14.10 -10.78 4.04
N ASN A 116 -15.19 -10.44 3.39
CA ASN A 116 -16.46 -10.16 4.07
C ASN A 116 -16.99 -11.39 4.82
N GLU A 117 -16.88 -12.58 4.23
CA GLU A 117 -17.25 -13.84 4.89
C GLU A 117 -16.47 -14.06 6.19
N GLU A 118 -15.15 -13.82 6.17
CA GLU A 118 -14.31 -13.97 7.37
C GLU A 118 -14.71 -12.97 8.46
N ILE A 119 -14.89 -11.69 8.09
CA ILE A 119 -15.30 -10.65 9.05
C ILE A 119 -16.69 -10.95 9.63
N GLN A 120 -17.67 -11.37 8.82
CA GLN A 120 -19.02 -11.72 9.29
C GLN A 120 -19.03 -12.94 10.24
N LYS A 121 -18.08 -13.85 10.12
CA LYS A 121 -17.88 -14.97 11.05
C LYS A 121 -17.18 -14.55 12.35
N GLY A 122 -16.89 -13.27 12.54
CA GLY A 122 -16.15 -12.76 13.69
C GLY A 122 -14.65 -12.99 13.62
N GLY A 123 -14.13 -13.33 12.43
CA GLY A 123 -12.70 -13.40 12.17
C GLY A 123 -12.06 -12.03 12.00
N GLU A 124 -10.77 -12.03 11.79
CA GLU A 124 -9.96 -10.83 11.62
C GLU A 124 -9.35 -10.73 10.23
N ASN A 125 -9.05 -9.51 9.79
CA ASN A 125 -8.18 -9.28 8.67
C ASN A 125 -6.79 -9.87 8.96
N LYS A 126 -6.30 -10.72 8.05
CA LYS A 126 -5.05 -11.46 8.22
C LYS A 126 -4.25 -11.50 6.93
N ARG A 127 -2.98 -11.90 7.02
CA ARG A 127 -2.12 -12.09 5.84
C ARG A 127 -2.78 -13.04 4.83
N PHE A 128 -2.72 -12.66 3.56
CA PHE A 128 -3.38 -13.30 2.41
C PHE A 128 -4.91 -13.23 2.41
N LEU A 129 -5.51 -12.51 3.35
CA LEU A 129 -6.94 -12.20 3.34
C LEU A 129 -7.14 -10.74 3.73
N SER A 130 -6.69 -9.85 2.87
CA SER A 130 -6.78 -8.39 2.98
C SER A 130 -7.42 -7.80 1.73
N LEU A 131 -7.93 -6.58 1.86
CA LEU A 131 -8.41 -5.77 0.74
C LEU A 131 -7.28 -4.98 0.04
N SER A 132 -6.06 -5.10 0.52
CA SER A 132 -4.84 -4.62 -0.14
C SER A 132 -4.12 -5.81 -0.77
N VAL A 133 -3.88 -5.74 -2.08
CA VAL A 133 -3.22 -6.81 -2.84
C VAL A 133 -1.97 -6.29 -3.53
N TRP A 134 -0.82 -6.94 -3.30
CA TRP A 134 0.46 -6.52 -3.86
C TRP A 134 0.67 -7.11 -5.25
N THR A 135 -0.17 -6.68 -6.16
CA THR A 135 -0.34 -7.09 -7.54
C THR A 135 -0.70 -5.86 -8.39
N PRO A 136 -0.16 -5.70 -9.62
CA PRO A 136 0.65 -6.62 -10.43
C PRO A 136 2.17 -6.48 -10.25
N ASN A 137 2.93 -7.53 -10.63
CA ASN A 137 4.35 -7.43 -10.88
C ASN A 137 4.58 -7.00 -12.35
N ILE A 138 4.97 -5.74 -12.54
CA ILE A 138 5.20 -5.13 -13.86
C ILE A 138 6.68 -4.89 -14.16
N ASN A 139 7.56 -5.64 -13.51
CA ASN A 139 8.98 -5.64 -13.87
C ASN A 139 9.18 -6.30 -15.24
N ILE A 140 10.14 -5.79 -16.00
CA ILE A 140 10.49 -6.33 -17.32
C ILE A 140 11.27 -7.61 -17.15
N PHE A 141 10.82 -8.70 -17.79
CA PHE A 141 11.47 -10.02 -17.77
C PHE A 141 12.67 -10.04 -18.74
N ARG A 142 13.75 -9.36 -18.35
CA ARG A 142 14.95 -9.16 -19.20
C ARG A 142 15.96 -10.33 -19.21
N ASP A 143 15.89 -11.23 -18.23
CA ASP A 143 16.80 -12.35 -18.09
C ASP A 143 16.04 -13.62 -17.72
N PRO A 144 16.08 -14.69 -18.54
CA PRO A 144 15.34 -15.93 -18.27
C PRO A 144 15.83 -16.69 -17.03
N ARG A 145 16.97 -16.33 -16.47
CA ARG A 145 17.48 -16.89 -15.21
C ARG A 145 16.84 -16.27 -13.97
N TRP A 146 16.11 -15.18 -14.13
CA TRP A 146 15.40 -14.56 -12.99
C TRP A 146 14.27 -15.47 -12.50
N GLY A 147 14.32 -15.86 -11.21
CA GLY A 147 13.40 -16.84 -10.61
C GLY A 147 11.94 -16.41 -10.50
N ARG A 148 11.61 -15.13 -10.78
CA ARG A 148 10.25 -14.56 -10.70
C ARG A 148 9.69 -14.14 -12.06
N GLY A 149 10.29 -14.57 -13.16
CA GLY A 149 9.84 -14.18 -14.50
C GLY A 149 8.38 -14.55 -14.81
N GLN A 150 7.89 -15.67 -14.30
CA GLN A 150 6.50 -16.12 -14.50
C GLN A 150 5.46 -15.19 -13.86
N GLU A 151 5.86 -14.37 -12.88
CA GLU A 151 4.98 -13.39 -12.24
C GLU A 151 4.72 -12.15 -13.12
N THR A 152 5.46 -12.00 -14.22
CA THR A 152 5.46 -10.79 -15.06
C THR A 152 4.70 -10.97 -16.37
N TYR A 153 4.53 -9.88 -17.10
CA TYR A 153 3.84 -9.85 -18.40
C TYR A 153 4.80 -9.94 -19.59
N GLY A 154 6.06 -10.32 -19.35
CA GLY A 154 7.09 -10.52 -20.37
C GLY A 154 8.11 -9.39 -20.45
N GLU A 155 8.74 -9.27 -21.61
CA GLU A 155 9.88 -8.37 -21.84
C GLU A 155 9.48 -7.03 -22.53
N ASP A 156 8.27 -6.95 -23.10
CA ASP A 156 7.82 -5.77 -23.82
C ASP A 156 7.18 -4.74 -22.87
N PRO A 157 7.68 -3.48 -22.83
CA PRO A 157 7.16 -2.44 -21.92
C PRO A 157 5.73 -2.01 -22.26
N TYR A 158 5.34 -2.01 -23.53
CA TYR A 158 3.99 -1.63 -23.95
C TYR A 158 2.97 -2.69 -23.56
N LEU A 159 3.22 -3.95 -23.87
CA LEU A 159 2.37 -5.07 -23.47
C LEU A 159 2.21 -5.10 -21.95
N THR A 160 3.33 -4.99 -21.20
CA THR A 160 3.31 -4.93 -19.74
C THR A 160 2.46 -3.77 -19.23
N SER A 161 2.53 -2.60 -19.88
CA SER A 161 1.71 -1.45 -19.52
C SER A 161 0.21 -1.71 -19.74
N ARG A 162 -0.18 -2.26 -20.91
CA ARG A 162 -1.60 -2.54 -21.21
C ARG A 162 -2.18 -3.59 -20.27
N MET A 163 -1.47 -4.70 -20.09
CA MET A 163 -1.89 -5.75 -19.16
C MET A 163 -1.97 -5.22 -17.71
N GLY A 164 -0.95 -4.50 -17.26
CA GLY A 164 -0.92 -3.93 -15.91
C GLY A 164 -2.05 -2.94 -15.64
N VAL A 165 -2.38 -2.06 -16.61
CA VAL A 165 -3.54 -1.14 -16.51
C VAL A 165 -4.85 -1.91 -16.34
N SER A 166 -5.05 -2.98 -17.11
CA SER A 166 -6.24 -3.84 -17.03
C SER A 166 -6.34 -4.56 -15.70
N VAL A 167 -5.23 -5.08 -15.18
CA VAL A 167 -5.15 -5.68 -13.84
C VAL A 167 -5.57 -4.69 -12.76
N VAL A 168 -4.98 -3.50 -12.74
CA VAL A 168 -5.28 -2.49 -11.72
C VAL A 168 -6.75 -2.08 -11.77
N LYS A 169 -7.29 -1.80 -12.97
CA LYS A 169 -8.70 -1.43 -13.12
C LYS A 169 -9.65 -2.54 -12.66
N GLY A 170 -9.34 -3.79 -13.00
CA GLY A 170 -10.12 -4.96 -12.55
C GLY A 170 -10.09 -5.12 -11.03
N LEU A 171 -8.91 -5.01 -10.42
CA LEU A 171 -8.76 -5.14 -8.97
C LEU A 171 -9.42 -4.00 -8.18
N GLN A 172 -9.28 -2.76 -8.63
CA GLN A 172 -9.77 -1.60 -7.88
C GLN A 172 -11.25 -1.29 -8.11
N GLY A 173 -11.84 -1.83 -9.19
CA GLY A 173 -13.23 -1.58 -9.56
C GLY A 173 -13.45 -0.18 -10.17
N PRO A 174 -14.73 0.23 -10.37
CA PRO A 174 -15.07 1.50 -11.00
C PRO A 174 -14.47 2.71 -10.29
N ALA A 175 -14.02 3.70 -11.07
CA ALA A 175 -13.36 4.90 -10.53
C ALA A 175 -14.31 5.80 -9.73
N ASP A 176 -15.59 5.78 -10.05
CA ASP A 176 -16.67 6.55 -9.41
C ASP A 176 -17.37 5.82 -8.25
N ALA A 177 -16.97 4.58 -7.95
CA ALA A 177 -17.48 3.86 -6.79
C ALA A 177 -17.09 4.57 -5.49
N LYS A 178 -18.00 4.60 -4.52
CA LYS A 178 -17.75 5.18 -3.20
C LYS A 178 -16.54 4.55 -2.52
N TYR A 179 -16.43 3.24 -2.62
CA TYR A 179 -15.31 2.47 -2.08
C TYR A 179 -14.61 1.68 -3.19
N ARG A 180 -13.30 1.55 -3.09
CA ARG A 180 -12.53 0.67 -3.96
C ARG A 180 -12.80 -0.79 -3.58
N LYS A 181 -12.88 -1.68 -4.57
CA LYS A 181 -12.97 -3.12 -4.29
C LYS A 181 -11.73 -3.58 -3.52
N LEU A 182 -10.55 -3.29 -4.06
CA LEU A 182 -9.24 -3.58 -3.49
C LEU A 182 -8.30 -2.39 -3.76
N LEU A 183 -7.16 -2.35 -3.06
CA LEU A 183 -6.04 -1.50 -3.44
C LEU A 183 -4.99 -2.35 -4.16
N ALA A 184 -4.81 -2.12 -5.46
CA ALA A 184 -3.77 -2.75 -6.25
C ALA A 184 -2.39 -2.09 -5.99
N CYS A 185 -1.30 -2.82 -6.25
CA CYS A 185 0.07 -2.37 -6.02
C CYS A 185 0.96 -2.66 -7.22
N ALA A 186 1.49 -1.63 -7.85
CA ALA A 186 2.50 -1.75 -8.89
C ALA A 186 3.87 -2.08 -8.28
N LYS A 187 4.46 -3.23 -8.66
CA LYS A 187 5.73 -3.68 -8.08
C LYS A 187 6.70 -4.24 -9.12
N HIS A 188 7.97 -4.18 -8.85
CA HIS A 188 8.73 -3.52 -7.79
C HIS A 188 9.47 -2.32 -8.37
N TYR A 189 9.26 -1.14 -7.83
CA TYR A 189 9.73 0.14 -8.37
C TYR A 189 11.14 0.47 -7.87
N ALA A 190 12.19 0.51 -8.72
CA ALA A 190 12.20 0.23 -10.13
C ALA A 190 13.44 -0.59 -10.52
N VAL A 191 13.47 -1.04 -11.80
CA VAL A 191 14.60 -1.81 -12.37
C VAL A 191 14.89 -3.13 -11.63
N HIS A 192 13.83 -3.78 -11.11
CA HIS A 192 13.92 -5.02 -10.35
C HIS A 192 13.69 -6.24 -11.26
N SER A 193 14.73 -6.93 -11.63
CA SER A 193 14.76 -8.24 -12.30
C SER A 193 16.20 -8.77 -12.35
N GLY A 194 16.94 -8.50 -11.29
CA GLY A 194 18.32 -8.93 -11.12
C GLY A 194 18.43 -10.33 -10.53
N PRO A 195 19.66 -10.78 -10.24
CA PRO A 195 19.88 -12.10 -9.68
C PRO A 195 19.19 -12.25 -8.32
N GLU A 196 18.32 -13.27 -8.19
CA GLU A 196 17.47 -13.46 -7.01
C GLU A 196 18.28 -13.67 -5.74
N TRP A 197 19.43 -14.34 -5.82
CA TRP A 197 20.33 -14.59 -4.68
C TRP A 197 20.96 -13.33 -4.07
N SER A 198 21.00 -12.23 -4.81
CA SER A 198 21.60 -10.95 -4.35
C SER A 198 20.58 -9.82 -4.14
N ARG A 199 19.28 -10.07 -4.26
CA ARG A 199 18.24 -9.02 -4.24
C ARG A 199 18.35 -8.08 -3.04
N HIS A 200 18.73 -8.58 -1.86
CA HIS A 200 18.90 -7.82 -0.62
C HIS A 200 20.22 -7.02 -0.53
N SER A 201 21.10 -7.10 -1.50
CA SER A 201 22.38 -6.41 -1.49
C SER A 201 22.77 -5.81 -2.85
N LEU A 202 22.04 -6.16 -3.91
CA LEU A 202 22.30 -5.72 -5.28
C LEU A 202 22.32 -4.18 -5.38
N ASN A 203 23.28 -3.68 -6.13
CA ASN A 203 23.31 -2.29 -6.59
C ASN A 203 23.28 -2.28 -8.11
N VAL A 204 22.22 -1.75 -8.68
CA VAL A 204 22.08 -1.59 -10.13
C VAL A 204 22.69 -0.25 -10.49
N THR A 205 23.77 -0.27 -11.27
CA THR A 205 24.50 0.92 -11.71
C THR A 205 24.58 1.00 -13.23
N ASN A 206 24.86 2.17 -13.75
CA ASN A 206 25.03 2.43 -15.19
C ASN A 206 23.79 2.08 -16.03
N VAL A 207 22.60 2.34 -15.48
CA VAL A 207 21.36 2.25 -16.27
C VAL A 207 21.34 3.43 -17.23
N ASP A 208 21.33 3.14 -18.52
CA ASP A 208 21.21 4.19 -19.53
C ASP A 208 19.89 4.96 -19.32
N PRO A 209 19.89 6.31 -19.36
CA PRO A 209 18.68 7.09 -19.24
C PRO A 209 17.61 6.68 -20.26
N LEU A 210 17.97 6.29 -21.46
CA LEU A 210 17.04 5.81 -22.48
C LEU A 210 16.36 4.50 -22.01
N ASP A 211 17.14 3.52 -21.58
CA ASP A 211 16.60 2.28 -21.03
C ASP A 211 15.69 2.53 -19.83
N MET A 212 16.09 3.46 -18.97
CA MET A 212 15.27 3.82 -17.80
C MET A 212 13.88 4.31 -18.20
N TYR A 213 13.80 5.24 -19.16
CA TYR A 213 12.54 5.88 -19.56
C TYR A 213 11.77 5.16 -20.66
N GLU A 214 12.39 4.29 -21.45
CA GLU A 214 11.72 3.54 -22.51
C GLU A 214 11.43 2.08 -22.15
N THR A 215 12.15 1.51 -21.17
CA THR A 215 11.99 0.10 -20.80
C THR A 215 11.46 -0.07 -19.37
N TYR A 216 12.10 0.54 -18.36
CA TYR A 216 11.80 0.20 -16.96
C TYR A 216 10.70 1.03 -16.32
N LEU A 217 10.49 2.27 -16.74
CA LEU A 217 9.50 3.17 -16.15
C LEU A 217 8.13 3.19 -16.86
N PRO A 218 7.96 2.85 -18.15
CA PRO A 218 6.70 3.06 -18.86
C PRO A 218 5.50 2.37 -18.22
N ALA A 219 5.65 1.12 -17.78
CA ALA A 219 4.55 0.39 -17.17
C ALA A 219 4.11 1.04 -15.84
N PHE A 220 5.05 1.46 -14.98
CA PHE A 220 4.72 2.20 -13.75
C PHE A 220 4.00 3.50 -14.04
N LYS A 221 4.49 4.28 -15.02
CA LYS A 221 3.84 5.53 -15.44
C LYS A 221 2.42 5.29 -15.92
N ALA A 222 2.19 4.27 -16.77
CA ALA A 222 0.86 3.91 -17.26
C ALA A 222 -0.09 3.53 -16.10
N LEU A 223 0.35 2.71 -15.15
CA LEU A 223 -0.48 2.32 -14.01
C LEU A 223 -0.82 3.51 -13.10
N VAL A 224 0.10 4.46 -12.93
CA VAL A 224 -0.16 5.69 -12.18
C VAL A 224 -1.15 6.59 -12.90
N GLN A 225 -0.92 6.88 -14.19
CA GLN A 225 -1.66 7.93 -14.91
C GLN A 225 -2.96 7.44 -15.55
N GLU A 226 -3.05 6.17 -15.95
CA GLU A 226 -4.21 5.63 -16.67
C GLU A 226 -5.11 4.72 -15.82
N ALA A 227 -4.56 4.14 -14.74
CA ALA A 227 -5.28 3.20 -13.88
C ALA A 227 -5.45 3.70 -12.43
N ASP A 228 -4.86 4.84 -12.05
CA ASP A 228 -4.95 5.42 -10.71
C ASP A 228 -4.58 4.41 -9.62
N VAL A 229 -3.46 3.68 -9.83
CA VAL A 229 -3.01 2.62 -8.92
C VAL A 229 -2.79 3.15 -7.52
N ARG A 230 -3.32 2.48 -6.51
CA ARG A 230 -3.37 2.97 -5.12
C ARG A 230 -2.12 2.66 -4.31
N GLN A 231 -1.30 1.73 -4.76
CA GLN A 231 -0.03 1.44 -4.11
C GLN A 231 1.07 1.25 -5.16
N VAL A 232 2.28 1.65 -4.78
CA VAL A 232 3.52 1.35 -5.50
C VAL A 232 4.49 0.75 -4.49
N MET A 233 5.10 -0.39 -4.81
CA MET A 233 6.08 -1.03 -3.93
C MET A 233 7.48 -0.70 -4.40
N CYS A 234 8.27 -0.04 -3.55
CA CYS A 234 9.68 0.19 -3.83
C CYS A 234 10.50 -1.11 -3.69
N ALA A 235 11.45 -1.31 -4.62
CA ALA A 235 12.19 -2.56 -4.73
C ALA A 235 13.28 -2.73 -3.66
N TYR A 236 13.72 -3.98 -3.48
CA TYR A 236 14.78 -4.34 -2.53
C TYR A 236 16.11 -3.64 -2.78
N GLN A 237 16.56 -3.63 -4.05
CA GLN A 237 17.91 -3.25 -4.41
C GLN A 237 18.17 -1.74 -4.32
N ARG A 238 19.45 -1.40 -4.44
CA ARG A 238 19.88 -0.03 -4.72
C ARG A 238 19.81 0.25 -6.22
N LEU A 239 19.53 1.49 -6.55
CA LEU A 239 19.70 2.06 -7.89
C LEU A 239 20.64 3.26 -7.78
N GLU A 240 21.76 3.22 -8.50
CA GLU A 240 22.79 4.27 -8.45
C GLU A 240 23.19 4.60 -7.00
N ASP A 241 23.58 3.57 -6.26
CA ASP A 241 24.03 3.59 -4.86
C ASP A 241 22.96 3.90 -3.80
N GLN A 242 21.74 4.28 -4.19
CA GLN A 242 20.66 4.57 -3.24
C GLN A 242 19.65 3.42 -3.18
N PRO A 243 19.25 2.95 -1.99
CA PRO A 243 18.16 2.01 -1.85
C PRO A 243 16.89 2.56 -2.51
N CYS A 244 16.17 1.76 -3.29
CA CYS A 244 14.97 2.23 -4.00
C CYS A 244 13.94 2.85 -3.03
N CYS A 245 13.83 2.32 -1.80
CA CYS A 245 12.91 2.82 -0.78
C CYS A 245 13.39 4.11 -0.06
N SER A 246 14.55 4.67 -0.41
CA SER A 246 15.01 5.99 0.01
C SER A 246 15.45 6.87 -1.16
N ASN A 247 15.24 6.41 -2.38
CA ASN A 247 15.68 7.12 -3.57
C ASN A 247 14.72 8.27 -3.92
N THR A 248 15.10 9.49 -3.55
CA THR A 248 14.27 10.69 -3.77
C THR A 248 14.07 11.02 -5.25
N ARG A 249 15.00 10.64 -6.14
CA ARG A 249 14.81 10.78 -7.60
C ARG A 249 13.65 9.91 -8.06
N LEU A 250 13.58 8.64 -7.61
CA LEU A 250 12.49 7.73 -7.93
C LEU A 250 11.18 8.18 -7.28
N LEU A 251 11.17 8.34 -5.96
CA LEU A 251 9.95 8.44 -5.17
C LEU A 251 9.35 9.86 -5.18
N GLN A 252 10.18 10.91 -5.14
CA GLN A 252 9.68 12.29 -5.15
C GLN A 252 9.63 12.82 -6.58
N ARG A 253 10.80 12.97 -7.23
CA ARG A 253 10.88 13.66 -8.52
C ARG A 253 10.08 12.95 -9.61
N ILE A 254 10.32 11.65 -9.85
CA ILE A 254 9.67 10.93 -10.96
C ILE A 254 8.24 10.55 -10.58
N LEU A 255 8.07 9.80 -9.49
CA LEU A 255 6.77 9.24 -9.13
C LEU A 255 5.76 10.32 -8.73
N ARG A 256 6.12 11.24 -7.80
CA ARG A 256 5.18 12.21 -7.26
C ARG A 256 5.12 13.51 -8.09
N ASP A 257 6.27 14.11 -8.42
CA ASP A 257 6.27 15.43 -9.07
C ASP A 257 5.97 15.31 -10.58
N GLU A 258 6.65 14.40 -11.29
CA GLU A 258 6.46 14.28 -12.75
C GLU A 258 5.17 13.52 -13.11
N TRP A 259 4.80 12.45 -12.38
CA TRP A 259 3.62 11.64 -12.69
C TRP A 259 2.38 11.99 -11.88
N GLY A 260 2.50 12.80 -10.84
CA GLY A 260 1.39 13.25 -9.99
C GLY A 260 0.87 12.20 -9.03
N TYR A 261 1.67 11.21 -8.65
CA TYR A 261 1.27 10.12 -7.75
C TYR A 261 0.97 10.61 -6.33
N LYS A 262 -0.21 10.27 -5.80
CA LYS A 262 -0.72 10.81 -4.52
C LYS A 262 -0.86 9.76 -3.42
N TYR A 263 -0.71 8.47 -3.74
CA TYR A 263 -1.09 7.38 -2.86
C TYR A 263 0.12 6.73 -2.19
N ILE A 264 -0.08 5.51 -1.68
CA ILE A 264 0.84 4.81 -0.81
C ILE A 264 2.07 4.31 -1.58
N VAL A 265 3.24 4.56 -1.04
CA VAL A 265 4.45 3.80 -1.36
C VAL A 265 4.70 2.82 -0.22
N VAL A 266 4.67 1.53 -0.52
CA VAL A 266 5.01 0.46 0.43
C VAL A 266 6.42 -0.07 0.15
N SER A 267 7.18 -0.42 1.18
CA SER A 267 8.45 -1.11 0.99
C SER A 267 8.23 -2.57 0.61
N ASP A 268 9.13 -3.15 -0.17
CA ASP A 268 9.23 -4.60 -0.21
C ASP A 268 9.61 -5.15 1.18
N CYS A 269 9.29 -6.42 1.47
CA CYS A 269 9.41 -6.95 2.82
C CYS A 269 10.87 -7.03 3.28
N ASP A 270 11.16 -6.40 4.43
CA ASP A 270 12.49 -6.18 5.00
C ASP A 270 13.40 -5.23 4.19
N ALA A 271 12.93 -4.58 3.11
CA ALA A 271 13.75 -3.67 2.31
C ALA A 271 14.28 -2.47 3.11
N ILE A 272 13.58 -2.02 4.15
CA ILE A 272 14.08 -0.96 5.05
C ILE A 272 15.23 -1.49 5.93
N ALA A 273 15.12 -2.74 6.39
CA ALA A 273 16.21 -3.39 7.14
C ALA A 273 17.47 -3.63 6.27
N ASP A 274 17.29 -3.82 4.97
CA ASP A 274 18.40 -3.98 4.03
C ASP A 274 19.31 -2.74 3.97
N PHE A 275 18.81 -1.54 4.30
CA PHE A 275 19.64 -0.33 4.32
C PHE A 275 20.88 -0.49 5.19
N TYR A 276 20.77 -1.15 6.33
CA TYR A 276 21.89 -1.38 7.23
C TYR A 276 22.41 -2.83 7.22
N ARG A 277 21.57 -3.82 6.88
CA ARG A 277 21.98 -5.23 6.83
C ARG A 277 22.70 -5.58 5.52
N GLY A 278 22.03 -5.35 4.38
CA GLY A 278 22.48 -5.74 3.05
C GLY A 278 23.28 -4.67 2.33
N HIS A 279 22.80 -3.44 2.34
CA HIS A 279 23.35 -2.33 1.56
C HIS A 279 24.48 -1.57 2.24
N LYS A 280 24.57 -1.62 3.57
CA LYS A 280 25.52 -0.82 4.36
C LYS A 280 25.39 0.69 4.10
N PHE A 281 24.17 1.13 3.80
CA PHE A 281 23.83 2.51 3.49
C PHE A 281 23.48 3.30 4.74
N SER A 282 22.84 2.66 5.72
CA SER A 282 22.51 3.21 7.05
C SER A 282 23.32 2.54 8.14
N SER A 283 23.47 3.20 9.29
CA SER A 283 24.12 2.63 10.46
C SER A 283 23.24 1.63 11.22
N ASP A 284 21.95 1.91 11.30
CA ASP A 284 20.98 1.18 12.10
C ASP A 284 19.53 1.44 11.62
N ALA A 285 18.56 0.87 12.33
CA ALA A 285 17.15 0.99 12.02
C ALA A 285 16.62 2.45 12.13
N THR A 286 17.07 3.22 13.11
CA THR A 286 16.60 4.61 13.31
C THR A 286 17.06 5.51 12.15
N HIS A 287 18.30 5.34 11.68
CA HIS A 287 18.79 6.05 10.50
C HIS A 287 18.10 5.56 9.22
N ALA A 288 17.79 4.27 9.08
CA ALA A 288 17.04 3.75 7.93
C ALA A 288 15.64 4.37 7.84
N VAL A 289 14.95 4.51 8.96
CA VAL A 289 13.65 5.21 9.07
C VAL A 289 13.78 6.67 8.67
N ALA A 290 14.82 7.36 9.18
CA ALA A 290 15.09 8.76 8.88
C ALA A 290 15.39 9.03 7.39
N GLN A 291 15.84 8.01 6.66
CA GLN A 291 16.10 8.11 5.23
C GLN A 291 14.89 7.71 4.38
N SER A 292 14.07 6.76 4.82
CA SER A 292 12.96 6.21 4.03
C SER A 292 11.69 7.06 4.10
N ILE A 293 11.26 7.50 5.29
CA ILE A 293 10.02 8.27 5.47
C ILE A 293 10.06 9.61 4.71
N PRO A 294 11.08 10.47 4.90
CA PRO A 294 11.15 11.73 4.16
C PRO A 294 11.33 11.54 2.64
N ALA A 295 11.95 10.43 2.23
CA ALA A 295 12.07 10.09 0.81
C ALA A 295 10.74 9.69 0.17
N GLY A 296 9.73 9.31 0.97
CA GLY A 296 8.37 9.08 0.51
C GLY A 296 7.90 7.63 0.55
N THR A 297 8.58 6.75 1.29
CA THR A 297 8.07 5.41 1.62
C THR A 297 7.15 5.53 2.83
N ASP A 298 5.88 5.17 2.64
CA ASP A 298 4.79 5.47 3.58
C ASP A 298 4.46 4.29 4.51
N LEU A 299 4.63 3.06 4.01
CA LEU A 299 4.25 1.83 4.69
C LEU A 299 5.42 0.84 4.64
N GLU A 300 5.78 0.27 5.79
CA GLU A 300 6.82 -0.75 5.85
C GLU A 300 6.20 -2.15 5.82
N CYS A 301 6.71 -3.03 4.95
CA CYS A 301 6.55 -4.47 5.08
C CYS A 301 7.76 -5.08 5.78
N ALA A 302 7.50 -5.88 6.81
CA ALA A 302 8.54 -6.67 7.47
C ALA A 302 8.02 -8.04 7.92
N TRP A 303 8.94 -9.03 7.98
CA TRP A 303 8.58 -10.36 8.44
C TRP A 303 8.39 -10.42 9.96
N ASN A 304 9.26 -9.79 10.75
CA ASN A 304 9.25 -9.92 12.20
C ASN A 304 9.59 -8.64 12.97
N ASN A 305 10.43 -7.77 12.41
CA ASN A 305 10.97 -6.61 13.12
C ASN A 305 10.74 -5.33 12.32
N TYR A 306 9.72 -4.58 12.67
CA TYR A 306 9.39 -3.31 12.02
C TYR A 306 10.36 -2.21 12.43
N ASN A 307 11.07 -1.67 11.45
CA ASN A 307 11.96 -0.53 11.64
C ASN A 307 11.13 0.75 11.90
N TYR A 308 9.95 0.87 11.31
CA TYR A 308 9.07 2.03 11.47
C TYR A 308 8.58 2.23 12.91
N LEU A 309 8.63 1.20 13.76
CA LEU A 309 8.42 1.36 15.20
C LEU A 309 9.53 2.20 15.88
N LYS A 310 10.65 2.49 15.18
CA LYS A 310 11.69 3.42 15.60
C LYS A 310 11.42 4.88 15.19
N SER A 311 10.30 5.16 14.52
CA SER A 311 9.95 6.53 14.13
C SER A 311 9.82 7.51 15.31
N PRO A 312 9.25 7.12 16.48
CA PRO A 312 9.26 8.00 17.65
C PRO A 312 10.68 8.33 18.14
N ASP A 313 11.60 7.36 18.08
CA ASP A 313 13.00 7.59 18.44
C ASP A 313 13.64 8.57 17.44
N ALA A 314 13.41 8.39 16.13
CA ALA A 314 13.92 9.28 15.09
C ALA A 314 13.38 10.71 15.22
N VAL A 315 12.13 10.91 15.63
CA VAL A 315 11.57 12.23 15.93
C VAL A 315 12.22 12.84 17.16
N SER A 316 12.39 12.05 18.24
CA SER A 316 13.01 12.55 19.49
C SER A 316 14.47 12.94 19.34
N MET A 317 15.17 12.39 18.33
CA MET A 317 16.55 12.70 17.97
C MET A 317 16.67 13.78 16.89
N ASP A 318 15.56 14.42 16.49
CA ASP A 318 15.51 15.42 15.42
C ASP A 318 16.01 14.91 14.05
N PHE A 319 15.97 13.60 13.80
CA PHE A 319 16.33 13.03 12.50
C PHE A 319 15.23 13.18 11.47
N ILE A 320 13.96 13.17 11.91
CA ILE A 320 12.77 13.48 11.12
C ILE A 320 11.80 14.34 11.94
N ARG A 321 10.88 14.99 11.28
CA ARG A 321 9.80 15.74 11.95
C ARG A 321 8.53 14.87 12.01
N GLU A 322 7.69 15.13 13.00
CA GLU A 322 6.38 14.50 13.09
C GLU A 322 5.52 14.76 11.83
N GLU A 323 5.68 15.93 11.18
CA GLU A 323 5.01 16.25 9.93
C GLU A 323 5.38 15.29 8.78
N ASP A 324 6.59 14.76 8.76
CA ASP A 324 7.01 13.81 7.73
C ASP A 324 6.31 12.46 7.93
N MET A 325 6.15 12.01 9.18
CA MET A 325 5.29 10.87 9.53
C MET A 325 3.82 11.14 9.17
N ASN A 326 3.29 12.32 9.50
CA ASN A 326 1.90 12.68 9.24
C ASN A 326 1.58 12.66 7.73
N LYS A 327 2.51 13.11 6.87
CA LYS A 327 2.35 13.05 5.40
C LYS A 327 2.25 11.60 4.89
N SER A 328 3.10 10.71 5.38
CA SER A 328 3.08 9.30 5.02
C SER A 328 1.82 8.62 5.56
N LEU A 329 1.50 8.83 6.82
CA LEU A 329 0.32 8.25 7.46
C LEU A 329 -0.99 8.75 6.83
N LEU A 330 -1.04 10.00 6.33
CA LEU A 330 -2.19 10.52 5.60
C LEU A 330 -2.52 9.63 4.40
N ARG A 331 -1.52 9.26 3.59
CA ARG A 331 -1.72 8.39 2.42
C ARG A 331 -2.18 6.99 2.82
N VAL A 332 -1.58 6.44 3.87
CA VAL A 332 -1.95 5.12 4.42
C VAL A 332 -3.41 5.12 4.88
N LEU A 333 -3.83 6.10 5.67
CA LEU A 333 -5.19 6.19 6.18
C LEU A 333 -6.22 6.49 5.09
N VAL A 334 -5.90 7.35 4.12
CA VAL A 334 -6.76 7.57 2.94
C VAL A 334 -7.03 6.24 2.24
N GLY A 335 -6.02 5.38 2.06
CA GLY A 335 -6.20 4.05 1.48
C GLY A 335 -7.19 3.18 2.28
N ARG A 336 -7.11 3.18 3.61
CA ARG A 336 -8.06 2.43 4.47
C ARG A 336 -9.48 2.98 4.38
N PHE A 337 -9.65 4.30 4.38
CA PHE A 337 -10.97 4.92 4.21
C PHE A 337 -11.54 4.67 2.81
N ASP A 338 -10.71 4.68 1.76
CA ASP A 338 -11.13 4.37 0.39
C ASP A 338 -11.61 2.92 0.22
N LEU A 339 -11.18 1.99 1.07
CA LEU A 339 -11.68 0.62 1.13
C LEU A 339 -13.03 0.48 1.84
N GLY A 340 -13.43 1.49 2.64
CA GLY A 340 -14.57 1.40 3.55
C GLY A 340 -14.34 0.52 4.78
N GLU A 341 -13.12 0.00 4.98
CA GLU A 341 -12.77 -0.94 6.06
C GLU A 341 -12.95 -0.33 7.46
N MET A 342 -12.82 1.00 7.55
CA MET A 342 -12.99 1.74 8.81
C MET A 342 -14.43 2.22 9.04
N ASP A 343 -15.37 1.84 8.20
CA ASP A 343 -16.79 2.17 8.32
C ASP A 343 -17.55 1.01 9.00
N ASN A 344 -18.86 1.16 9.21
CA ASN A 344 -19.66 0.12 9.83
C ASN A 344 -19.75 -1.13 8.95
N ASP A 345 -19.89 -2.30 9.56
CA ASP A 345 -19.81 -3.64 8.96
C ASP A 345 -20.95 -3.95 7.93
N ASP A 346 -21.76 -2.97 7.55
CA ASP A 346 -22.86 -3.09 6.59
C ASP A 346 -22.46 -2.76 5.13
N ILE A 347 -21.16 -2.78 4.81
CA ILE A 347 -20.63 -2.45 3.48
C ILE A 347 -20.33 -3.70 2.66
#